data_9cb509b9951df78c19bc3887b7c5ccda
#
_entry.id   9cb509b9951df78c19bc3887b7c5ccda
#
_cell.length_a   1.000
_cell.length_b   1.000
_cell.length_c   1.000
_cell.angle_alpha   90.00
_cell.angle_beta   90.00
_cell.angle_gamma   90.00
#
_symmetry.space_group_name_H-M   'P 1'
#
loop_
_entity.id
_entity.type
_entity.pdbx_description
1 polymer ?
#
loop_
_entity_poly.entity_id
_entity_poly.type
_entity_poly.pdbx_seq_one_letter_code
_entity_poly.pdbx_strand_id
1 'polypeptide(L)'
;MRALPRANFLRGKERLWAAGRLAALCCALLFTGTVWGGEVQLGHDVTKLPPGIQRMRQAILQAAMSGDIEALRVPIEMNEIHPVFTKSHVADPVAYLKSVSADGNGREILAILYNLLTTGYAIVNPGTKEEMAVWPYHAAIPLSGLTPSQEVEIYRFLPPARLKEMIAQGKYNYYSVGIGRDGVWHYFTSG
;
A
#
# COMPACT_ATOMS: atom_id res chain seq x y z
N MET A 1 6.40 -26.18 88.55
CA MET A 1 5.33 -27.14 88.90
C MET A 1 4.69 -27.60 87.55
N ARG A 2 4.84 -28.89 87.30
CA ARG A 2 3.86 -29.86 86.78
C ARG A 2 3.26 -29.45 85.40
N ALA A 3 3.14 -30.25 84.39
CA ALA A 3 3.49 -31.63 84.10
C ALA A 3 2.99 -31.85 82.68
N LEU A 4 3.75 -32.54 81.86
CA LEU A 4 3.28 -33.23 80.64
C LEU A 4 2.29 -34.33 81.03
N PRO A 5 1.44 -34.83 80.17
CA PRO A 5 1.89 -35.88 79.26
C PRO A 5 1.12 -36.00 77.92
N ARG A 6 1.84 -36.51 76.95
CA ARG A 6 1.63 -37.76 76.17
C ARG A 6 0.35 -37.88 75.35
N ALA A 7 0.49 -37.97 74.05
CA ALA A 7 0.76 -39.10 73.14
C ALA A 7 -0.50 -39.85 72.72
N ASN A 8 -0.69 -39.98 71.51
CA ASN A 8 -0.77 -41.19 70.65
C ASN A 8 -1.55 -40.90 69.38
N PHE A 9 -0.92 -41.12 68.26
CA PHE A 9 -0.80 -42.34 67.47
C PHE A 9 -2.09 -42.70 66.71
N LEU A 10 -2.01 -42.74 65.48
CA LEU A 10 -2.39 -43.70 64.40
C LEU A 10 -2.73 -42.97 63.14
N ARG A 11 -1.86 -43.08 62.15
CA ARG A 11 -1.90 -44.08 61.10
C ARG A 11 -3.07 -43.87 60.09
N GLY A 12 -2.76 -43.52 58.93
CA GLY A 12 -3.58 -44.07 57.84
C GLY A 12 -3.68 -43.27 56.55
N LYS A 13 -3.00 -43.75 55.65
CA LYS A 13 -3.32 -43.77 54.18
C LYS A 13 -2.88 -42.65 53.30
N GLU A 14 -1.89 -43.01 52.56
CA GLU A 14 -1.54 -42.55 51.25
C GLU A 14 -2.75 -42.23 50.37
N ARG A 15 -2.73 -41.10 49.72
CA ARG A 15 -3.26 -40.96 48.37
C ARG A 15 -2.45 -39.91 47.62
N LEU A 16 -1.67 -40.43 46.70
CA LEU A 16 -1.14 -39.75 45.55
C LEU A 16 -2.22 -38.93 44.85
N TRP A 17 -2.03 -37.63 44.67
CA TRP A 17 -2.65 -36.88 43.61
C TRP A 17 -1.64 -35.96 42.95
N ALA A 18 -1.49 -36.23 41.72
CA ALA A 18 -0.67 -35.71 40.65
C ALA A 18 -0.43 -34.20 40.71
N ALA A 19 0.81 -33.86 40.37
CA ALA A 19 1.28 -32.56 40.03
C ALA A 19 0.54 -32.01 38.80
N GLY A 20 -0.33 -31.03 39.02
CA GLY A 20 -0.88 -30.18 37.96
C GLY A 20 0.11 -29.10 37.59
N ARG A 21 0.89 -29.33 36.55
CA ARG A 21 1.68 -28.28 35.85
C ARG A 21 0.70 -27.38 35.11
N LEU A 22 0.39 -26.23 35.65
CA LEU A 22 -0.22 -25.13 34.93
C LEU A 22 0.84 -24.57 33.95
N ALA A 23 0.79 -25.05 32.72
CA ALA A 23 1.48 -24.43 31.61
C ALA A 23 0.73 -23.15 31.25
N ALA A 24 1.30 -22.01 31.65
CA ALA A 24 0.85 -20.71 31.19
C ALA A 24 1.16 -20.62 29.66
N LEU A 25 0.10 -20.80 28.87
CA LEU A 25 0.16 -20.59 27.42
C LEU A 25 0.23 -19.07 27.17
N CYS A 26 1.45 -18.52 27.05
CA CYS A 26 1.65 -17.19 26.47
C CYS A 26 1.22 -17.25 25.01
N CYS A 27 -0.02 -16.84 24.71
CA CYS A 27 -0.42 -16.48 23.35
C CYS A 27 0.34 -15.21 22.96
N ALA A 28 1.52 -15.38 22.37
CA ALA A 28 2.15 -14.34 21.59
C ALA A 28 1.27 -14.11 20.35
N LEU A 29 0.43 -13.07 20.41
CA LEU A 29 -0.24 -12.53 19.25
C LEU A 29 0.85 -11.98 18.33
N LEU A 30 1.31 -12.83 17.43
CA LEU A 30 2.07 -12.39 16.28
C LEU A 30 1.12 -11.51 15.45
N PHE A 31 1.30 -10.20 15.58
CA PHE A 31 0.82 -9.25 14.58
C PHE A 31 1.54 -9.58 13.27
N THR A 32 1.00 -10.52 12.53
CA THR A 32 1.35 -10.68 11.13
C THR A 32 0.82 -9.45 10.42
N GLY A 33 1.71 -8.47 10.22
CA GLY A 33 1.46 -7.42 9.26
C GLY A 33 1.04 -8.12 7.97
N THR A 34 -0.11 -7.75 7.43
CA THR A 34 -0.59 -8.21 6.13
C THR A 34 0.45 -7.82 5.08
N VAL A 35 1.41 -8.70 4.86
CA VAL A 35 2.12 -8.73 3.59
C VAL A 35 1.03 -9.01 2.56
N TRP A 36 0.88 -8.15 1.60
CA TRP A 36 0.07 -8.39 0.41
C TRP A 36 0.57 -9.68 -0.23
N GLY A 37 -0.03 -10.79 0.13
CA GLY A 37 0.39 -12.14 -0.27
C GLY A 37 -0.16 -12.54 -1.65
N GLY A 38 -0.48 -11.58 -2.50
CA GLY A 38 -0.83 -11.81 -3.90
C GLY A 38 0.40 -11.75 -4.78
N GLU A 39 0.48 -12.64 -5.75
CA GLU A 39 1.49 -12.59 -6.80
C GLU A 39 1.42 -11.24 -7.51
N VAL A 40 2.53 -10.47 -7.48
CA VAL A 40 2.64 -9.19 -8.17
C VAL A 40 3.31 -9.42 -9.51
N GLN A 41 2.66 -9.03 -10.60
CA GLN A 41 3.21 -9.16 -11.94
C GLN A 41 3.67 -7.81 -12.45
N LEU A 42 4.96 -7.69 -12.77
CA LEU A 42 5.54 -6.45 -13.29
C LEU A 42 5.48 -6.41 -14.82
N GLY A 43 5.22 -5.22 -15.37
CA GLY A 43 5.15 -5.03 -16.80
C GLY A 43 5.49 -3.60 -17.25
N HIS A 44 5.91 -3.46 -18.51
CA HIS A 44 6.16 -2.18 -19.16
C HIS A 44 5.32 -2.03 -20.46
N ASP A 45 4.87 -3.16 -21.00
CA ASP A 45 4.07 -3.20 -22.21
C ASP A 45 2.58 -2.96 -21.89
N VAL A 46 2.16 -1.72 -22.03
CA VAL A 46 0.77 -1.29 -21.76
C VAL A 46 -0.26 -1.93 -22.69
N THR A 47 0.16 -2.47 -23.83
CA THR A 47 -0.77 -3.13 -24.76
C THR A 47 -1.29 -4.46 -24.21
N LYS A 48 -0.61 -5.02 -23.22
CA LYS A 48 -1.01 -6.24 -22.51
C LYS A 48 -2.04 -5.99 -21.39
N LEU A 49 -2.26 -4.73 -21.03
CA LEU A 49 -3.24 -4.38 -20.01
C LEU A 49 -4.68 -4.52 -20.55
N PRO A 50 -5.66 -4.81 -19.68
CA PRO A 50 -7.07 -4.75 -20.05
C PRO A 50 -7.45 -3.43 -20.74
N PRO A 51 -8.34 -3.46 -21.75
CA PRO A 51 -8.71 -2.25 -22.50
C PRO A 51 -9.27 -1.11 -21.64
N GLY A 52 -9.94 -1.43 -20.52
CA GLY A 52 -10.43 -0.42 -19.56
C GLY A 52 -9.27 0.37 -18.94
N ILE A 53 -8.24 -0.33 -18.46
CA ILE A 53 -7.03 0.29 -17.90
C ILE A 53 -6.33 1.16 -18.95
N GLN A 54 -6.16 0.65 -20.18
CA GLN A 54 -5.51 1.40 -21.26
C GLN A 54 -6.27 2.71 -21.55
N ARG A 55 -7.60 2.69 -21.65
CA ARG A 55 -8.42 3.89 -21.91
C ARG A 55 -8.28 4.92 -20.80
N MET A 56 -8.44 4.50 -19.54
CA MET A 56 -8.33 5.41 -18.38
C MET A 56 -6.93 6.01 -18.29
N ARG A 57 -5.88 5.18 -18.38
CA ARG A 57 -4.49 5.66 -18.43
C ARG A 57 -4.28 6.69 -19.53
N GLN A 58 -4.79 6.44 -20.74
CA GLN A 58 -4.66 7.35 -21.87
C GLN A 58 -5.39 8.69 -21.62
N ALA A 59 -6.58 8.65 -21.04
CA ALA A 59 -7.33 9.86 -20.70
C ALA A 59 -6.58 10.72 -19.66
N ILE A 60 -6.01 10.10 -18.63
CA ILE A 60 -5.20 10.82 -17.63
C ILE A 60 -3.93 11.40 -18.27
N LEU A 61 -3.25 10.66 -19.15
CA LEU A 61 -2.06 11.15 -19.85
C LEU A 61 -2.37 12.32 -20.78
N GLN A 62 -3.49 12.28 -21.50
CA GLN A 62 -3.93 13.39 -22.35
C GLN A 62 -4.19 14.65 -21.51
N ALA A 63 -4.88 14.51 -20.40
CA ALA A 63 -5.07 15.61 -19.46
C ALA A 63 -3.72 16.16 -18.92
N ALA A 64 -2.81 15.26 -18.50
CA ALA A 64 -1.49 15.67 -18.02
C ALA A 64 -0.66 16.44 -19.07
N MET A 65 -0.70 15.99 -20.32
CA MET A 65 0.05 16.64 -21.41
C MET A 65 -0.56 17.98 -21.84
N SER A 66 -1.81 18.27 -21.52
CA SER A 66 -2.42 19.55 -21.85
C SER A 66 -1.80 20.74 -21.10
N GLY A 67 -1.20 20.48 -19.92
CA GLY A 67 -0.70 21.51 -19.01
C GLY A 67 -1.80 22.28 -18.29
N ASP A 68 -3.06 21.88 -18.46
CA ASP A 68 -4.23 22.44 -17.78
C ASP A 68 -4.79 21.43 -16.78
N ILE A 69 -4.74 21.76 -15.48
CA ILE A 69 -5.23 20.89 -14.41
C ILE A 69 -6.75 20.61 -14.52
N GLU A 70 -7.50 21.53 -15.12
CA GLU A 70 -8.95 21.36 -15.33
C GLU A 70 -9.27 20.21 -16.30
N ALA A 71 -8.33 19.86 -17.18
CA ALA A 71 -8.49 18.72 -18.08
C ALA A 71 -8.63 17.38 -17.34
N LEU A 72 -8.20 17.29 -16.07
CA LEU A 72 -8.39 16.11 -15.22
C LEU A 72 -9.86 15.85 -14.87
N ARG A 73 -10.75 16.84 -15.01
CA ARG A 73 -12.20 16.59 -14.80
C ARG A 73 -12.70 15.46 -15.67
N VAL A 74 -12.25 15.38 -16.92
CA VAL A 74 -12.68 14.35 -17.87
C VAL A 74 -12.41 12.93 -17.33
N PRO A 75 -11.16 12.51 -17.04
CA PRO A 75 -10.93 11.17 -16.49
C PRO A 75 -11.50 10.97 -15.07
N ILE A 76 -11.67 12.01 -14.26
CA ILE A 76 -12.33 11.92 -12.96
C ILE A 76 -13.82 11.60 -13.12
N GLU A 77 -14.52 12.29 -14.01
CA GLU A 77 -15.97 12.13 -14.28
C GLU A 77 -16.30 10.85 -15.06
N MET A 78 -15.30 10.18 -15.65
CA MET A 78 -15.46 8.82 -16.21
C MET A 78 -15.79 7.77 -15.14
N ASN A 79 -15.60 8.07 -13.85
CA ASN A 79 -15.91 7.18 -12.75
C ASN A 79 -17.24 7.57 -12.10
N GLU A 80 -18.01 6.57 -11.65
CA GLU A 80 -19.24 6.81 -10.84
C GLU A 80 -18.89 7.42 -9.48
N ILE A 81 -17.75 7.03 -8.92
CA ILE A 81 -17.21 7.56 -7.66
C ILE A 81 -15.83 8.16 -7.95
N HIS A 82 -15.63 9.39 -7.50
CA HIS A 82 -14.34 10.07 -7.71
C HIS A 82 -13.17 9.26 -7.14
N PRO A 83 -12.01 9.28 -7.80
CA PRO A 83 -10.80 8.67 -7.28
C PRO A 83 -10.42 9.21 -5.90
N VAL A 84 -9.76 8.40 -5.10
CA VAL A 84 -9.21 8.83 -3.81
C VAL A 84 -7.93 9.63 -4.05
N PHE A 85 -7.90 10.89 -3.60
CA PHE A 85 -6.72 11.76 -3.66
C PHE A 85 -6.10 12.00 -2.28
N THR A 86 -6.90 11.85 -1.22
CA THR A 86 -6.49 12.00 0.17
C THR A 86 -7.42 11.19 1.07
N LYS A 87 -7.05 11.03 2.33
CA LYS A 87 -7.86 10.33 3.35
C LYS A 87 -9.17 11.05 3.70
N SER A 88 -9.24 12.34 3.44
CA SER A 88 -10.44 13.16 3.70
C SER A 88 -11.32 13.25 2.46
N HIS A 89 -12.62 13.46 2.68
CA HIS A 89 -13.52 13.74 1.57
C HIS A 89 -13.14 15.06 0.90
N VAL A 90 -13.13 15.07 -0.43
CA VAL A 90 -12.80 16.22 -1.26
C VAL A 90 -14.00 16.56 -2.13
N ALA A 91 -14.57 17.75 -1.95
CA ALA A 91 -15.73 18.18 -2.71
C ALA A 91 -15.40 18.49 -4.19
N ASP A 92 -14.25 19.14 -4.44
CA ASP A 92 -13.72 19.39 -5.79
C ASP A 92 -12.30 18.81 -5.90
N PRO A 93 -12.15 17.64 -6.53
CA PRO A 93 -10.87 16.99 -6.71
C PRO A 93 -9.82 17.83 -7.44
N VAL A 94 -10.24 18.58 -8.48
CA VAL A 94 -9.32 19.37 -9.29
C VAL A 94 -8.82 20.58 -8.49
N ALA A 95 -9.71 21.27 -7.76
CA ALA A 95 -9.32 22.34 -6.87
C ALA A 95 -8.35 21.85 -5.77
N TYR A 96 -8.60 20.66 -5.22
CA TYR A 96 -7.69 20.03 -4.25
C TYR A 96 -6.32 19.78 -4.87
N LEU A 97 -6.25 19.11 -6.03
CA LEU A 97 -4.98 18.80 -6.71
C LEU A 97 -4.19 20.07 -7.04
N LYS A 98 -4.88 21.13 -7.45
CA LYS A 98 -4.26 22.43 -7.67
C LYS A 98 -3.70 23.02 -6.38
N SER A 99 -4.42 22.88 -5.25
CA SER A 99 -4.01 23.43 -3.96
C SER A 99 -2.78 22.75 -3.35
N VAL A 100 -2.54 21.48 -3.67
CA VAL A 100 -1.37 20.72 -3.19
C VAL A 100 -0.19 20.76 -4.16
N SER A 101 -0.35 21.35 -5.32
CA SER A 101 0.70 21.55 -6.30
C SER A 101 1.63 22.70 -5.88
N ALA A 102 2.94 22.43 -5.79
CA ALA A 102 3.91 23.43 -5.32
C ALA A 102 4.01 24.65 -6.25
N ASP A 103 3.66 24.51 -7.54
CA ASP A 103 3.62 25.62 -8.49
C ASP A 103 2.34 26.48 -8.41
N GLY A 104 1.37 26.09 -7.55
CA GLY A 104 0.08 26.76 -7.39
C GLY A 104 -0.85 26.71 -8.60
N ASN A 105 -0.43 26.08 -9.70
CA ASN A 105 -1.18 26.00 -10.95
C ASN A 105 -1.58 24.57 -11.32
N GLY A 106 -1.11 23.55 -10.56
CA GLY A 106 -1.39 22.14 -10.81
C GLY A 106 -0.47 21.47 -11.82
N ARG A 107 0.48 22.19 -12.43
CA ARG A 107 1.38 21.63 -13.45
C ARG A 107 2.35 20.61 -12.87
N GLU A 108 2.80 20.82 -11.63
CA GLU A 108 3.62 19.81 -10.93
C GLU A 108 2.85 18.50 -10.78
N ILE A 109 1.57 18.55 -10.37
CA ILE A 109 0.71 17.36 -10.25
C ILE A 109 0.54 16.67 -11.60
N LEU A 110 0.33 17.43 -12.67
CA LEU A 110 0.28 16.87 -14.03
C LEU A 110 1.61 16.21 -14.44
N ALA A 111 2.74 16.83 -14.13
CA ALA A 111 4.06 16.26 -14.39
C ALA A 111 4.31 14.97 -13.58
N ILE A 112 3.87 14.92 -12.33
CA ILE A 112 3.93 13.71 -11.49
C ILE A 112 3.10 12.60 -12.14
N LEU A 113 1.83 12.85 -12.48
CA LEU A 113 0.95 11.88 -13.15
C LEU A 113 1.57 11.36 -14.44
N TYR A 114 2.08 12.24 -15.29
CA TYR A 114 2.75 11.88 -16.55
C TYR A 114 3.95 10.97 -16.30
N ASN A 115 4.85 11.37 -15.40
CA ASN A 115 6.05 10.60 -15.09
C ASN A 115 5.70 9.22 -14.55
N LEU A 116 4.76 9.10 -13.61
CA LEU A 116 4.34 7.82 -13.04
C LEU A 116 3.74 6.91 -14.11
N LEU A 117 2.74 7.40 -14.85
CA LEU A 117 2.02 6.60 -15.85
C LEU A 117 2.87 6.21 -17.08
N THR A 118 4.03 6.82 -17.27
CA THR A 118 5.00 6.45 -18.31
C THR A 118 6.13 5.54 -17.80
N THR A 119 6.11 5.12 -16.54
CA THR A 119 6.98 4.05 -16.02
C THR A 119 6.34 2.68 -16.21
N GLY A 120 7.04 1.64 -15.76
CA GLY A 120 6.46 0.31 -15.62
C GLY A 120 5.35 0.26 -14.55
N TYR A 121 4.50 -0.74 -14.66
CA TYR A 121 3.37 -1.00 -13.77
C TYR A 121 3.51 -2.34 -13.05
N ALA A 122 2.75 -2.48 -11.98
CA ALA A 122 2.51 -3.74 -11.29
C ALA A 122 1.04 -4.12 -11.40
N ILE A 123 0.74 -5.36 -11.74
CA ILE A 123 -0.60 -5.93 -11.54
C ILE A 123 -0.65 -6.53 -10.15
N VAL A 124 -1.52 -6.00 -9.32
CA VAL A 124 -1.81 -6.52 -7.99
C VAL A 124 -3.11 -7.30 -8.01
N ASN A 125 -3.21 -8.37 -7.21
CA ASN A 125 -4.35 -9.28 -7.14
C ASN A 125 -4.76 -9.87 -8.53
N PRO A 126 -3.81 -10.38 -9.34
CA PRO A 126 -4.10 -10.83 -10.69
C PRO A 126 -5.16 -11.93 -10.70
N GLY A 127 -6.09 -11.84 -11.65
CA GLY A 127 -7.16 -12.83 -11.84
C GLY A 127 -8.33 -12.72 -10.85
N THR A 128 -8.31 -11.76 -9.92
CA THR A 128 -9.41 -11.51 -8.98
C THR A 128 -10.29 -10.34 -9.42
N LYS A 129 -11.38 -10.09 -8.69
CA LYS A 129 -12.21 -8.91 -8.90
C LYS A 129 -11.52 -7.61 -8.50
N GLU A 130 -10.55 -7.71 -7.60
CA GLU A 130 -9.74 -6.61 -7.10
C GLU A 130 -8.44 -6.41 -7.90
N GLU A 131 -8.32 -7.04 -9.09
CA GLU A 131 -7.20 -6.85 -9.98
C GLU A 131 -7.05 -5.39 -10.38
N MET A 132 -5.84 -4.85 -10.18
CA MET A 132 -5.54 -3.44 -10.43
C MET A 132 -4.12 -3.28 -10.98
N ALA A 133 -3.97 -2.38 -11.93
CA ALA A 133 -2.65 -1.91 -12.33
C ALA A 133 -2.24 -0.70 -11.48
N VAL A 134 -1.03 -0.76 -10.94
CA VAL A 134 -0.45 0.25 -10.04
C VAL A 134 0.79 0.85 -10.69
N TRP A 135 0.84 2.19 -10.75
CA TRP A 135 2.01 2.96 -11.19
C TRP A 135 2.55 3.84 -10.07
N PRO A 136 3.86 3.95 -9.95
CA PRO A 136 4.87 3.10 -10.56
C PRO A 136 4.86 1.72 -9.89
N TYR A 137 5.38 0.68 -10.55
CA TYR A 137 5.47 -0.66 -9.93
C TYR A 137 6.26 -0.67 -8.63
N HIS A 138 7.15 0.30 -8.42
CA HIS A 138 7.90 0.47 -7.17
C HIS A 138 7.01 0.64 -5.93
N ALA A 139 5.76 1.08 -6.11
CA ALA A 139 4.79 1.16 -5.01
C ALA A 139 4.28 -0.22 -4.54
N ALA A 140 4.48 -1.26 -5.34
CA ALA A 140 3.98 -2.61 -5.10
C ALA A 140 5.08 -3.64 -4.80
N ILE A 141 6.35 -3.23 -4.77
CA ILE A 141 7.50 -4.11 -4.49
C ILE A 141 8.35 -3.57 -3.34
N PRO A 142 9.15 -4.42 -2.67
CA PRO A 142 10.16 -3.96 -1.72
C PRO A 142 11.19 -3.05 -2.39
N LEU A 143 11.50 -1.90 -1.79
CA LEU A 143 12.52 -0.99 -2.32
C LEU A 143 13.95 -1.43 -1.98
N SER A 144 14.11 -2.34 -1.02
CA SER A 144 15.39 -2.95 -0.73
C SER A 144 15.73 -3.97 -1.81
N GLY A 145 16.87 -3.79 -2.47
CA GLY A 145 17.33 -4.73 -3.50
C GLY A 145 16.80 -4.44 -4.91
N LEU A 146 16.46 -3.19 -5.20
CA LEU A 146 16.18 -2.76 -6.57
C LEU A 146 17.41 -3.04 -7.46
N THR A 147 17.15 -3.51 -8.68
CA THR A 147 18.20 -3.62 -9.70
C THR A 147 18.63 -2.23 -10.18
N PRO A 148 19.84 -2.07 -10.75
CA PRO A 148 20.27 -0.79 -11.32
C PRO A 148 19.30 -0.19 -12.34
N SER A 149 18.64 -1.03 -13.14
CA SER A 149 17.61 -0.60 -14.09
C SER A 149 16.37 -0.03 -13.39
N GLN A 150 15.93 -0.65 -12.32
CA GLN A 150 14.81 -0.17 -11.51
C GLN A 150 15.14 1.14 -10.78
N GLU A 151 16.40 1.30 -10.34
CA GLU A 151 16.85 2.57 -9.77
C GLU A 151 16.88 3.69 -10.80
N VAL A 152 17.34 3.42 -12.03
CA VAL A 152 17.30 4.41 -13.13
C VAL A 152 15.85 4.84 -13.39
N GLU A 153 14.90 3.90 -13.37
CA GLU A 153 13.51 4.23 -13.63
C GLU A 153 12.88 5.07 -12.51
N ILE A 154 13.12 4.74 -11.24
CA ILE A 154 12.57 5.51 -10.11
C ILE A 154 13.17 6.93 -10.05
N TYR A 155 14.43 7.11 -10.46
CA TYR A 155 15.08 8.43 -10.50
C TYR A 155 14.49 9.40 -11.55
N ARG A 156 13.59 8.94 -12.42
CA ARG A 156 12.83 9.82 -13.32
C ARG A 156 11.90 10.77 -12.58
N PHE A 157 11.46 10.40 -11.38
CA PHE A 157 10.49 11.18 -10.60
C PHE A 157 10.86 11.32 -9.12
N LEU A 158 11.89 10.63 -8.66
CA LEU A 158 12.30 10.62 -7.26
C LEU A 158 13.81 10.86 -7.12
N PRO A 159 14.26 11.89 -6.38
CA PRO A 159 15.67 12.10 -6.15
C PRO A 159 16.29 11.00 -5.27
N PRO A 160 17.61 10.68 -5.44
CA PRO A 160 18.28 9.60 -4.72
C PRO A 160 18.19 9.70 -3.19
N ALA A 161 18.18 10.92 -2.63
CA ALA A 161 18.05 11.15 -1.19
C ALA A 161 16.68 10.61 -0.68
N ARG A 162 15.59 10.87 -1.42
CA ARG A 162 14.27 10.37 -1.05
C ARG A 162 14.15 8.86 -1.16
N LEU A 163 14.77 8.24 -2.16
CA LEU A 163 14.81 6.78 -2.26
C LEU A 163 15.52 6.16 -1.04
N LYS A 164 16.66 6.72 -0.61
CA LYS A 164 17.36 6.25 0.60
C LYS A 164 16.48 6.34 1.86
N GLU A 165 15.73 7.42 2.02
CA GLU A 165 14.79 7.59 3.14
C GLU A 165 13.71 6.52 3.11
N MET A 166 13.10 6.27 1.96
CA MET A 166 12.07 5.23 1.78
C MET A 166 12.60 3.83 2.06
N ILE A 167 13.81 3.51 1.61
CA ILE A 167 14.49 2.24 1.91
C ILE A 167 14.70 2.10 3.42
N ALA A 168 15.20 3.15 4.09
CA ALA A 168 15.39 3.15 5.54
C ALA A 168 14.09 2.99 6.32
N GLN A 169 12.97 3.53 5.81
CA GLN A 169 11.64 3.38 6.39
C GLN A 169 10.96 2.06 6.03
N GLY A 170 11.50 1.30 5.07
CA GLY A 170 10.90 0.08 4.56
C GLY A 170 9.56 0.30 3.83
N LYS A 171 9.30 1.53 3.35
CA LYS A 171 8.00 1.90 2.80
C LYS A 171 8.14 2.88 1.63
N TYR A 172 7.41 2.59 0.53
CA TYR A 172 7.15 3.57 -0.51
C TYR A 172 6.15 4.62 0.00
N ASN A 173 6.52 5.90 -0.04
CA ASN A 173 5.72 7.02 0.47
C ASN A 173 5.70 8.22 -0.50
N TYR A 174 5.72 7.94 -1.79
CA TYR A 174 5.53 8.92 -2.84
C TYR A 174 4.19 8.67 -3.55
N TYR A 175 3.88 9.48 -4.56
CA TYR A 175 2.65 9.33 -5.31
C TYR A 175 2.56 7.98 -6.04
N SER A 176 1.36 7.43 -6.08
CA SER A 176 1.03 6.25 -6.87
C SER A 176 -0.39 6.35 -7.44
N VAL A 177 -0.60 5.67 -8.56
CA VAL A 177 -1.86 5.62 -9.29
C VAL A 177 -2.35 4.20 -9.34
N GLY A 178 -3.63 3.96 -9.03
CA GLY A 178 -4.28 2.65 -9.17
C GLY A 178 -5.45 2.72 -10.12
N ILE A 179 -5.46 1.85 -11.15
CA ILE A 179 -6.56 1.71 -12.12
C ILE A 179 -7.01 0.25 -12.14
N GLY A 180 -8.28 0.01 -11.81
CA GLY A 180 -8.89 -1.31 -11.78
C GLY A 180 -9.05 -1.92 -13.17
N ARG A 181 -9.18 -3.25 -13.23
CA ARG A 181 -9.37 -4.02 -14.47
C ARG A 181 -10.55 -3.52 -15.32
N ASP A 182 -11.59 -3.02 -14.66
CA ASP A 182 -12.78 -2.42 -15.25
C ASP A 182 -12.55 -1.03 -15.87
N GLY A 183 -11.39 -0.42 -15.58
CA GLY A 183 -11.02 0.91 -16.03
C GLY A 183 -11.34 2.01 -15.03
N VAL A 184 -11.80 1.67 -13.83
CA VAL A 184 -12.03 2.65 -12.76
C VAL A 184 -10.70 3.18 -12.24
N TRP A 185 -10.54 4.50 -12.22
CA TRP A 185 -9.41 5.15 -11.56
C TRP A 185 -9.68 5.20 -10.05
N HIS A 186 -9.04 4.31 -9.29
CA HIS A 186 -9.31 4.16 -7.86
C HIS A 186 -8.64 5.23 -7.02
N TYR A 187 -7.39 5.57 -7.32
CA TYR A 187 -6.66 6.54 -6.51
C TYR A 187 -5.48 7.19 -7.24
N PHE A 188 -5.13 8.38 -6.76
CA PHE A 188 -3.84 9.03 -6.95
C PHE A 188 -3.46 9.70 -5.62
N THR A 189 -2.64 9.04 -4.83
CA THR A 189 -2.28 9.50 -3.48
C THR A 189 -0.78 9.41 -3.26
N SER A 190 -0.27 10.30 -2.39
CA SER A 190 1.03 10.11 -1.74
C SER A 190 0.83 9.26 -0.47
N GLY A 191 1.62 8.21 -0.28
CA GLY A 191 1.54 7.23 0.79
C GLY A 191 1.89 7.72 2.18
#